data_b2dc1ac2e99e70b2134a3d37510deeaa
#
_entry.id   b2dc1ac2e99e70b2134a3d37510deeaa
#
_cell.length_a   1.000
_cell.length_b   1.000
_cell.length_c   1.000
_cell.angle_alpha   90.00
_cell.angle_beta   90.00
_cell.angle_gamma   90.00
#
_symmetry.space_group_name_H-M   'P 1'
#
loop_
_entity.id
_entity.type
_entity.pdbx_description
1 polymer ?
#
loop_
_entity_poly.entity_id
_entity_poly.type
_entity_poly.pdbx_seq_one_letter_code
_entity_poly.pdbx_strand_id
1 'polypeptide(L)'
;AAMRYTETRLAPIAHKGFLEEIGSETVNFSNNFDGSQKEPDVLPAQLPFLLLNGSSGIAVGMATNIPPHNLGEIVDGLVALVKNKDISDKKLSNIIKGPDFPTGGELIYSRAIEELYQTGKGSITIRGVVNTEEVNLGKGKHKKNAIIITELPYQINKAGWIEKLAELVNSGKIIGISDIRDESDRDGMRIVIELKKDSNSELVISNLYKKTTLQTNFGAIFLALIEGKPVQLNLKKYLNYFLEFREETIRKRTFYFLKNTLDKLEISEGLSKATKNIKKVI
;
A
#
# COMPACT_ATOMS: atom_id res chain seq x y z
N ALA A 1 29.89 5.74 -0.74
CA ALA A 1 30.08 7.14 -0.34
C ALA A 1 29.77 7.28 1.16
N ALA A 2 30.50 8.17 1.86
CA ALA A 2 30.18 8.45 3.25
C ALA A 2 28.82 9.18 3.34
N MET A 3 28.03 8.92 4.38
CA MET A 3 26.68 9.51 4.55
C MET A 3 26.66 11.05 4.48
N ARG A 4 27.75 11.72 4.88
CA ARG A 4 27.90 13.18 4.79
C ARG A 4 27.93 13.76 3.37
N TYR A 5 28.10 12.92 2.34
CA TYR A 5 28.12 13.32 0.93
C TYR A 5 26.84 12.94 0.18
N THR A 6 25.88 12.36 0.87
CA THR A 6 24.59 11.97 0.28
C THR A 6 23.51 12.96 0.69
N GLU A 7 22.77 13.45 -0.29
CA GLU A 7 21.60 14.29 -0.08
C GLU A 7 20.33 13.43 -0.17
N THR A 8 19.36 13.72 0.68
CA THR A 8 18.03 13.14 0.60
C THR A 8 17.03 14.19 0.15
N ARG A 9 16.10 13.80 -0.72
CA ARG A 9 15.01 14.64 -1.19
C ARG A 9 13.71 13.85 -1.14
N LEU A 10 12.62 14.55 -0.86
CA LEU A 10 11.31 13.94 -0.96
C LEU A 10 11.00 13.59 -2.41
N ALA A 11 10.44 12.41 -2.64
CA ALA A 11 9.88 12.05 -3.93
C ALA A 11 8.73 13.03 -4.29
N PRO A 12 8.55 13.41 -5.57
CA PRO A 12 7.48 14.33 -5.97
C PRO A 12 6.09 13.90 -5.49
N ILE A 13 5.80 12.61 -5.48
CA ILE A 13 4.53 12.07 -5.00
C ILE A 13 4.35 12.28 -3.49
N ALA A 14 5.41 12.18 -2.70
CA ALA A 14 5.35 12.43 -1.26
C ALA A 14 5.09 13.91 -0.98
N HIS A 15 5.77 14.81 -1.68
CA HIS A 15 5.53 16.26 -1.54
C HIS A 15 4.09 16.62 -1.91
N LYS A 16 3.64 16.25 -3.11
CA LYS A 16 2.28 16.54 -3.59
C LYS A 16 1.20 15.87 -2.73
N GLY A 17 1.41 14.59 -2.41
CA GLY A 17 0.40 13.80 -1.72
C GLY A 17 0.21 14.13 -0.25
N PHE A 18 1.25 14.62 0.44
CA PHE A 18 1.21 14.84 1.89
C PHE A 18 1.42 16.28 2.32
N LEU A 19 2.24 17.07 1.62
CA LEU A 19 2.74 18.34 2.14
C LEU A 19 2.28 19.58 1.36
N GLU A 20 1.82 19.44 0.12
CA GLU A 20 1.50 20.58 -0.74
C GLU A 20 0.48 21.55 -0.10
N GLU A 21 -0.47 21.03 0.65
CA GLU A 21 -1.53 21.83 1.27
C GLU A 21 -1.23 22.26 2.72
N ILE A 22 -0.09 21.89 3.30
CA ILE A 22 0.22 22.08 4.72
C ILE A 22 0.27 23.55 5.15
N GLY A 23 0.73 24.44 4.25
CA GLY A 23 0.83 25.88 4.47
C GLY A 23 -0.46 26.67 4.31
N SER A 24 -1.59 26.02 4.05
CA SER A 24 -2.88 26.67 3.74
C SER A 24 -3.90 26.56 4.89
N GLU A 25 -3.43 26.47 6.12
CA GLU A 25 -4.26 26.32 7.33
C GLU A 25 -5.27 25.15 7.25
N THR A 26 -4.91 24.09 6.53
CA THR A 26 -5.79 22.95 6.25
C THR A 26 -5.91 21.98 7.42
N VAL A 27 -4.90 21.96 8.28
CA VAL A 27 -4.78 21.06 9.45
C VAL A 27 -4.43 21.87 10.69
N ASN A 28 -4.67 21.30 11.87
CA ASN A 28 -4.29 21.89 13.13
C ASN A 28 -2.80 21.68 13.40
N PHE A 29 -2.21 22.59 14.17
CA PHE A 29 -0.82 22.54 14.59
C PHE A 29 -0.74 22.58 16.11
N SER A 30 0.09 21.72 16.68
CA SER A 30 0.47 21.74 18.10
C SER A 30 1.94 22.15 18.27
N ASN A 31 2.33 22.45 19.49
CA ASN A 31 3.74 22.71 19.79
C ASN A 31 4.51 21.39 19.77
N ASN A 32 5.73 21.44 19.23
CA ASN A 32 6.68 20.32 19.32
C ASN A 32 7.12 20.08 20.78
N PHE A 33 7.95 19.06 21.01
CA PHE A 33 8.35 18.63 22.36
C PHE A 33 8.93 19.75 23.24
N ASP A 34 9.75 20.65 22.68
CA ASP A 34 10.38 21.76 23.42
C ASP A 34 9.61 23.10 23.33
N GLY A 35 8.49 23.12 22.61
CA GLY A 35 7.68 24.31 22.39
C GLY A 35 8.30 25.37 21.49
N SER A 36 9.45 25.09 20.88
CA SER A 36 10.18 26.05 20.03
C SER A 36 9.55 26.22 18.64
N GLN A 37 8.83 25.19 18.16
CA GLN A 37 8.19 25.19 16.84
C GLN A 37 6.81 24.55 16.91
N LYS A 38 6.04 24.73 15.84
CA LYS A 38 4.75 24.07 15.66
C LYS A 38 4.86 22.95 14.63
N GLU A 39 4.21 21.83 14.91
CA GLU A 39 4.10 20.69 14.02
C GLU A 39 2.64 20.36 13.73
N PRO A 40 2.31 19.84 12.53
CA PRO A 40 0.94 19.49 12.20
C PRO A 40 0.51 18.24 12.98
N ASP A 41 -0.70 18.27 13.55
CA ASP A 41 -1.27 17.11 14.24
C ASP A 41 -1.50 15.93 13.30
N VAL A 42 -1.86 16.24 12.05
CA VAL A 42 -2.00 15.27 10.92
C VAL A 42 -1.55 15.91 9.63
N LEU A 43 -1.10 15.12 8.67
CA LEU A 43 -0.74 15.62 7.34
C LEU A 43 -2.00 15.79 6.49
N PRO A 44 -2.10 16.84 5.64
CA PRO A 44 -3.23 17.07 4.73
C PRO A 44 -3.19 16.13 3.52
N ALA A 45 -3.20 14.82 3.78
CA ALA A 45 -3.07 13.79 2.75
C ALA A 45 -4.16 13.90 1.68
N GLN A 46 -3.76 13.96 0.41
CA GLN A 46 -4.68 14.05 -0.74
C GLN A 46 -5.26 12.69 -1.14
N LEU A 47 -4.61 11.60 -0.75
CA LEU A 47 -5.02 10.21 -1.02
C LEU A 47 -5.06 9.42 0.30
N PRO A 48 -5.85 8.36 0.40
CA PRO A 48 -5.92 7.52 1.60
C PRO A 48 -4.71 6.60 1.71
N PHE A 49 -3.52 7.17 1.95
CA PHE A 49 -2.25 6.45 1.93
C PHE A 49 -2.19 5.27 2.92
N LEU A 50 -2.90 5.34 4.03
CA LEU A 50 -2.97 4.22 4.96
C LEU A 50 -3.58 2.96 4.32
N LEU A 51 -4.58 3.14 3.46
CA LEU A 51 -5.19 2.03 2.73
C LEU A 51 -4.37 1.64 1.49
N LEU A 52 -3.73 2.63 0.82
CA LEU A 52 -2.92 2.39 -0.37
C LEU A 52 -1.63 1.64 -0.04
N ASN A 53 -0.91 2.08 0.98
CA ASN A 53 0.38 1.50 1.36
C ASN A 53 0.25 0.39 2.40
N GLY A 54 -0.91 0.30 3.06
CA GLY A 54 -1.08 -0.55 4.23
C GLY A 54 -0.32 -0.04 5.44
N SER A 55 -0.50 -0.73 6.56
CA SER A 55 0.23 -0.47 7.80
C SER A 55 0.25 -1.72 8.66
N SER A 56 1.35 -1.96 9.36
CA SER A 56 1.44 -3.03 10.35
C SER A 56 2.06 -2.48 11.63
N GLY A 57 1.38 -2.71 12.74
CA GLY A 57 1.84 -2.23 14.04
C GLY A 57 1.22 -3.02 15.19
N ILE A 58 1.99 -3.19 16.25
CA ILE A 58 1.58 -3.91 17.46
C ILE A 58 1.72 -2.97 18.65
N ALA A 59 0.63 -2.80 19.40
CA ALA A 59 0.61 -2.08 20.67
C ALA A 59 0.11 -2.99 21.78
N VAL A 60 0.18 -2.51 23.02
CA VAL A 60 -0.37 -3.26 24.16
C VAL A 60 -1.89 -3.31 24.04
N GLY A 61 -2.43 -4.53 23.95
CA GLY A 61 -3.87 -4.76 23.87
C GLY A 61 -4.52 -4.54 22.52
N MET A 62 -3.76 -4.09 21.48
CA MET A 62 -4.30 -3.88 20.14
C MET A 62 -3.24 -4.05 19.05
N ALA A 63 -3.67 -4.41 17.84
CA ALA A 63 -2.80 -4.49 16.67
C ALA A 63 -3.54 -3.98 15.44
N THR A 64 -2.79 -3.38 14.52
CA THR A 64 -3.26 -3.05 13.17
C THR A 64 -2.46 -3.82 12.15
N ASN A 65 -3.10 -4.29 11.10
CA ASN A 65 -2.45 -4.92 9.96
C ASN A 65 -3.31 -4.71 8.71
N ILE A 66 -3.14 -3.54 8.12
CA ILE A 66 -3.91 -3.12 6.95
C ILE A 66 -3.12 -3.50 5.70
N PRO A 67 -3.66 -4.34 4.81
CA PRO A 67 -2.99 -4.67 3.56
C PRO A 67 -3.05 -3.48 2.59
N PRO A 68 -2.03 -3.33 1.71
CA PRO A 68 -2.06 -2.34 0.64
C PRO A 68 -3.13 -2.64 -0.40
N HIS A 69 -3.58 -1.58 -1.12
CA HIS A 69 -4.64 -1.69 -2.13
C HIS A 69 -4.26 -0.93 -3.40
N ASN A 70 -4.90 -1.29 -4.50
CA ASN A 70 -4.70 -0.64 -5.80
C ASN A 70 -5.25 0.79 -5.81
N LEU A 71 -4.43 1.73 -6.28
CA LEU A 71 -4.79 3.15 -6.35
C LEU A 71 -6.03 3.39 -7.21
N GLY A 72 -6.09 2.77 -8.40
CA GLY A 72 -7.21 2.94 -9.32
C GLY A 72 -8.53 2.46 -8.70
N GLU A 73 -8.55 1.26 -8.12
CA GLU A 73 -9.73 0.71 -7.46
C GLU A 73 -10.20 1.56 -6.26
N ILE A 74 -9.27 2.06 -5.45
CA ILE A 74 -9.59 2.93 -4.32
C ILE A 74 -10.18 4.26 -4.79
N VAL A 75 -9.60 4.88 -5.82
CA VAL A 75 -10.12 6.13 -6.38
C VAL A 75 -11.51 5.92 -6.99
N ASP A 76 -11.73 4.82 -7.73
CA ASP A 76 -13.04 4.49 -8.29
C ASP A 76 -14.07 4.24 -7.18
N GLY A 77 -13.67 3.59 -6.08
CA GLY A 77 -14.50 3.41 -4.88
C GLY A 77 -14.88 4.74 -4.22
N LEU A 78 -13.92 5.67 -4.08
CA LEU A 78 -14.18 7.01 -3.54
C LEU A 78 -15.12 7.80 -4.46
N VAL A 79 -14.91 7.77 -5.77
CA VAL A 79 -15.79 8.43 -6.76
C VAL A 79 -17.21 7.85 -6.72
N ALA A 80 -17.34 6.54 -6.56
CA ALA A 80 -18.64 5.88 -6.42
C ALA A 80 -19.38 6.33 -5.13
N LEU A 81 -18.65 6.47 -4.01
CA LEU A 81 -19.20 6.99 -2.75
C LEU A 81 -19.61 8.46 -2.83
N VAL A 82 -18.83 9.31 -3.51
CA VAL A 82 -19.19 10.71 -3.73
C VAL A 82 -20.48 10.83 -4.56
N LYS A 83 -20.62 9.99 -5.59
CA LYS A 83 -21.83 9.96 -6.44
C LYS A 83 -23.06 9.39 -5.72
N ASN A 84 -22.86 8.40 -4.84
CA ASN A 84 -23.91 7.72 -4.13
C ASN A 84 -23.43 7.29 -2.73
N LYS A 85 -23.75 8.09 -1.70
CA LYS A 85 -23.38 7.81 -0.31
C LYS A 85 -23.98 6.49 0.24
N ASP A 86 -25.11 6.06 -0.31
CA ASP A 86 -25.82 4.85 0.10
C ASP A 86 -25.44 3.60 -0.70
N ILE A 87 -24.35 3.65 -1.45
CA ILE A 87 -23.83 2.48 -2.20
C ILE A 87 -23.70 1.27 -1.25
N SER A 88 -24.19 0.11 -1.67
CA SER A 88 -24.10 -1.11 -0.86
C SER A 88 -22.66 -1.63 -0.80
N ASP A 89 -22.31 -2.28 0.32
CA ASP A 89 -20.99 -2.88 0.51
C ASP A 89 -20.63 -3.87 -0.61
N LYS A 90 -21.62 -4.62 -1.10
CA LYS A 90 -21.44 -5.54 -2.23
C LYS A 90 -21.02 -4.83 -3.53
N LYS A 91 -21.63 -3.66 -3.84
CA LYS A 91 -21.25 -2.88 -5.01
C LYS A 91 -19.85 -2.28 -4.85
N LEU A 92 -19.51 -1.85 -3.63
CA LEU A 92 -18.20 -1.32 -3.32
C LEU A 92 -17.11 -2.41 -3.43
N SER A 93 -17.38 -3.62 -2.93
CA SER A 93 -16.48 -4.78 -3.06
C SER A 93 -16.30 -5.26 -4.51
N ASN A 94 -17.25 -4.96 -5.41
CA ASN A 94 -17.09 -5.23 -6.84
C ASN A 94 -16.14 -4.23 -7.51
N ILE A 95 -15.98 -3.03 -6.96
CA ILE A 95 -15.04 -2.00 -7.43
C ILE A 95 -13.66 -2.27 -6.84
N ILE A 96 -13.60 -2.45 -5.51
CA ILE A 96 -12.36 -2.76 -4.78
C ILE A 96 -12.36 -4.26 -4.51
N LYS A 97 -11.74 -5.01 -5.42
CA LYS A 97 -11.84 -6.48 -5.46
C LYS A 97 -11.08 -7.17 -4.34
N GLY A 98 -9.99 -6.55 -3.86
CA GLY A 98 -9.13 -7.11 -2.84
C GLY A 98 -7.88 -6.27 -2.60
N PRO A 99 -7.06 -6.63 -1.62
CA PRO A 99 -5.72 -6.08 -1.46
C PRO A 99 -4.87 -6.29 -2.70
N ASP A 100 -3.94 -5.35 -2.93
CA ASP A 100 -2.97 -5.40 -4.03
C ASP A 100 -1.56 -5.24 -3.44
N PHE A 101 -0.81 -6.34 -3.41
CA PHE A 101 0.48 -6.36 -2.75
C PHE A 101 1.62 -5.98 -3.71
N PRO A 102 2.58 -5.12 -3.28
CA PRO A 102 3.67 -4.64 -4.14
C PRO A 102 4.64 -5.73 -4.58
N THR A 103 4.66 -6.88 -3.91
CA THR A 103 5.48 -8.05 -4.28
C THR A 103 4.75 -9.02 -5.20
N GLY A 104 3.55 -8.68 -5.66
CA GLY A 104 2.72 -9.55 -6.47
C GLY A 104 2.10 -10.69 -5.66
N GLY A 105 1.95 -11.83 -6.31
CA GLY A 105 1.27 -13.01 -5.78
C GLY A 105 -0.19 -13.09 -6.19
N GLU A 106 -0.80 -14.22 -5.91
CA GLU A 106 -2.21 -14.49 -6.18
C GLU A 106 -3.02 -14.49 -4.90
N LEU A 107 -4.12 -13.75 -4.91
CA LEU A 107 -5.13 -13.84 -3.86
C LEU A 107 -6.04 -15.04 -4.14
N ILE A 108 -6.13 -15.94 -3.19
CA ILE A 108 -7.11 -17.01 -3.27
C ILE A 108 -8.45 -16.40 -2.86
N TYR A 109 -9.33 -16.22 -3.87
CA TYR A 109 -10.67 -15.68 -3.62
C TYR A 109 -11.40 -16.57 -2.61
N SER A 110 -11.85 -15.95 -1.55
CA SER A 110 -12.67 -16.59 -0.53
C SER A 110 -13.63 -15.56 0.06
N ARG A 111 -14.68 -16.03 0.72
CA ARG A 111 -15.58 -15.17 1.51
C ARG A 111 -14.83 -14.33 2.55
N ALA A 112 -13.57 -14.68 2.87
CA ALA A 112 -12.73 -13.95 3.81
C ALA A 112 -12.43 -12.51 3.36
N ILE A 113 -12.36 -12.21 2.06
CA ILE A 113 -12.16 -10.84 1.56
C ILE A 113 -13.45 -10.03 1.78
N GLU A 114 -14.61 -10.61 1.49
CA GLU A 114 -15.89 -9.95 1.75
C GLU A 114 -16.08 -9.70 3.25
N GLU A 115 -15.77 -10.69 4.09
CA GLU A 115 -15.82 -10.58 5.55
C GLU A 115 -14.86 -9.49 6.06
N LEU A 116 -13.63 -9.45 5.56
CA LEU A 116 -12.67 -8.38 5.88
C LEU A 116 -13.26 -7.00 5.59
N TYR A 117 -13.82 -6.80 4.41
CA TYR A 117 -14.38 -5.51 4.01
C TYR A 117 -15.65 -5.12 4.77
N GLN A 118 -16.42 -6.09 5.22
CA GLN A 118 -17.62 -5.86 6.03
C GLN A 118 -17.32 -5.62 7.50
N THR A 119 -16.34 -6.33 8.07
CA THR A 119 -16.09 -6.32 9.52
C THR A 119 -14.83 -5.55 9.91
N GLY A 120 -13.89 -5.33 8.95
CA GLY A 120 -12.56 -4.77 9.20
C GLY A 120 -11.58 -5.79 9.78
N LYS A 121 -11.92 -7.09 9.79
CA LYS A 121 -11.03 -8.16 10.25
C LYS A 121 -11.25 -9.43 9.42
N GLY A 122 -10.16 -10.05 8.98
CA GLY A 122 -10.22 -11.28 8.20
C GLY A 122 -8.86 -11.90 7.96
N SER A 123 -8.85 -13.12 7.45
CA SER A 123 -7.63 -13.84 7.09
C SER A 123 -7.66 -14.16 5.60
N ILE A 124 -6.73 -13.57 4.84
CA ILE A 124 -6.67 -13.67 3.37
C ILE A 124 -5.54 -14.64 3.02
N THR A 125 -5.83 -15.61 2.16
CA THR A 125 -4.80 -16.53 1.66
C THR A 125 -4.11 -15.93 0.45
N ILE A 126 -2.78 -15.83 0.52
CA ILE A 126 -1.90 -15.34 -0.53
C ILE A 126 -1.02 -16.49 -1.00
N ARG A 127 -0.80 -16.58 -2.29
CA ARG A 127 0.01 -17.60 -2.94
C ARG A 127 1.04 -16.96 -3.86
N GLY A 128 2.27 -17.51 -3.89
CA GLY A 128 3.28 -17.13 -4.87
C GLY A 128 2.93 -17.61 -6.28
N VAL A 129 3.42 -16.89 -7.29
CA VAL A 129 3.22 -17.25 -8.70
C VAL A 129 4.24 -18.28 -9.14
N VAL A 130 3.73 -19.37 -9.71
CA VAL A 130 4.51 -20.54 -10.10
C VAL A 130 4.22 -20.92 -11.54
N ASN A 131 5.27 -21.06 -12.35
CA ASN A 131 5.20 -21.55 -13.72
C ASN A 131 6.04 -22.82 -13.89
N THR A 132 5.76 -23.63 -14.90
CA THR A 132 6.58 -24.80 -15.25
C THR A 132 7.25 -24.54 -16.60
N GLU A 133 8.56 -24.67 -16.65
CA GLU A 133 9.37 -24.46 -17.86
C GLU A 133 10.32 -25.63 -18.09
N GLU A 134 10.71 -25.84 -19.36
CA GLU A 134 11.84 -26.71 -19.70
C GLU A 134 13.14 -25.89 -19.71
N VAL A 135 14.06 -26.22 -18.82
CA VAL A 135 15.34 -25.49 -18.66
C VAL A 135 16.48 -26.33 -19.25
N ASN A 136 17.34 -25.70 -20.04
CA ASN A 136 18.53 -26.32 -20.59
C ASN A 136 19.65 -26.41 -19.52
N LEU A 137 20.20 -27.58 -19.32
CA LEU A 137 21.35 -27.85 -18.45
C LEU A 137 22.65 -27.69 -19.22
N GLY A 138 23.27 -26.50 -19.15
CA GLY A 138 24.58 -26.24 -19.76
C GLY A 138 24.62 -26.38 -21.28
N LYS A 139 25.78 -26.73 -21.85
CA LYS A 139 26.02 -26.88 -23.33
C LYS A 139 25.42 -28.15 -23.95
N GLY A 140 24.62 -28.94 -23.22
CA GLY A 140 24.03 -30.18 -23.70
C GLY A 140 22.57 -30.02 -24.16
N LYS A 141 22.10 -30.95 -25.01
CA LYS A 141 20.70 -31.00 -25.51
C LYS A 141 19.68 -31.54 -24.47
N HIS A 142 20.11 -31.76 -23.24
CA HIS A 142 19.22 -32.32 -22.21
C HIS A 142 18.41 -31.23 -21.57
N LYS A 143 17.10 -31.25 -21.79
CA LYS A 143 16.12 -30.39 -21.12
C LYS A 143 15.63 -31.08 -19.87
N LYS A 144 15.45 -30.33 -18.79
CA LYS A 144 14.76 -30.76 -17.58
C LYS A 144 13.56 -29.88 -17.30
N ASN A 145 12.52 -30.49 -16.78
CA ASN A 145 11.41 -29.72 -16.25
C ASN A 145 11.85 -29.02 -14.98
N ALA A 146 11.54 -27.73 -14.88
CA ALA A 146 11.77 -26.91 -13.73
C ALA A 146 10.51 -26.15 -13.34
N ILE A 147 10.37 -25.89 -12.05
CA ILE A 147 9.36 -25.01 -11.50
C ILE A 147 10.02 -23.65 -11.31
N ILE A 148 9.43 -22.62 -11.90
CA ILE A 148 9.91 -21.24 -11.81
C ILE A 148 8.97 -20.46 -10.91
N ILE A 149 9.52 -19.82 -9.89
CA ILE A 149 8.78 -18.93 -9.01
C ILE A 149 9.19 -17.50 -9.34
N THR A 150 8.23 -16.70 -9.78
CA THR A 150 8.43 -15.30 -10.17
C THR A 150 7.97 -14.32 -9.11
N GLU A 151 7.08 -14.73 -8.20
CA GLU A 151 6.56 -13.89 -7.13
C GLU A 151 6.39 -14.71 -5.86
N LEU A 152 6.72 -14.10 -4.73
CA LEU A 152 6.50 -14.65 -3.39
C LEU A 152 5.41 -13.88 -2.67
N PRO A 153 4.70 -14.52 -1.71
CA PRO A 153 3.74 -13.81 -0.87
C PRO A 153 4.36 -12.61 -0.15
N TYR A 154 3.55 -11.59 0.07
CA TYR A 154 3.97 -10.37 0.76
C TYR A 154 4.60 -10.67 2.13
N GLN A 155 5.68 -9.95 2.47
CA GLN A 155 6.49 -10.09 3.70
C GLN A 155 7.29 -11.40 3.81
N ILE A 156 7.36 -12.21 2.78
CA ILE A 156 8.22 -13.41 2.77
C ILE A 156 9.64 -13.04 2.32
N ASN A 157 10.62 -13.33 3.15
CA ASN A 157 12.04 -13.17 2.80
C ASN A 157 12.47 -14.28 1.84
N LYS A 158 12.94 -13.89 0.64
CA LYS A 158 13.36 -14.83 -0.42
C LYS A 158 14.47 -15.78 0.02
N ALA A 159 15.55 -15.23 0.61
CA ALA A 159 16.69 -16.05 1.02
C ALA A 159 16.30 -17.08 2.09
N GLY A 160 15.59 -16.65 3.12
CA GLY A 160 15.10 -17.55 4.17
C GLY A 160 14.10 -18.59 3.65
N TRP A 161 13.30 -18.24 2.63
CA TRP A 161 12.41 -19.19 2.00
C TRP A 161 13.17 -20.27 1.22
N ILE A 162 14.21 -19.89 0.44
CA ILE A 162 15.08 -20.81 -0.29
C ILE A 162 15.81 -21.76 0.67
N GLU A 163 16.39 -21.23 1.75
CA GLU A 163 17.06 -22.02 2.77
C GLU A 163 16.10 -23.05 3.41
N LYS A 164 14.91 -22.62 3.79
CA LYS A 164 13.88 -23.50 4.35
C LYS A 164 13.44 -24.58 3.37
N LEU A 165 13.31 -24.24 2.08
CA LEU A 165 13.01 -25.21 1.03
C LEU A 165 14.13 -26.24 0.91
N ALA A 166 15.40 -25.82 0.90
CA ALA A 166 16.55 -26.73 0.85
C ALA A 166 16.57 -27.69 2.06
N GLU A 167 16.28 -27.22 3.26
CA GLU A 167 16.13 -28.09 4.45
C GLU A 167 15.03 -29.14 4.27
N LEU A 168 13.87 -28.76 3.70
CA LEU A 168 12.75 -29.69 3.48
C LEU A 168 13.08 -30.74 2.41
N VAL A 169 13.85 -30.37 1.40
CA VAL A 169 14.33 -31.28 0.36
C VAL A 169 15.38 -32.26 0.94
N ASN A 170 16.37 -31.75 1.65
CA ASN A 170 17.43 -32.55 2.27
C ASN A 170 16.90 -33.54 3.33
N SER A 171 15.86 -33.11 4.07
CA SER A 171 15.20 -34.00 5.06
C SER A 171 14.19 -34.98 4.43
N GLY A 172 14.04 -34.98 3.08
CA GLY A 172 13.12 -35.87 2.39
C GLY A 172 11.63 -35.55 2.57
N LYS A 173 11.30 -34.41 3.18
CA LYS A 173 9.90 -33.97 3.35
C LYS A 173 9.27 -33.50 2.07
N ILE A 174 10.07 -32.96 1.13
CA ILE A 174 9.67 -32.66 -0.25
C ILE A 174 10.58 -33.48 -1.17
N ILE A 175 10.00 -34.35 -1.96
CA ILE A 175 10.69 -35.21 -2.91
C ILE A 175 10.48 -34.72 -4.35
N GLY A 176 11.34 -35.14 -5.27
CA GLY A 176 11.21 -34.81 -6.68
C GLY A 176 12.00 -33.59 -7.14
N ILE A 177 12.67 -32.89 -6.22
CA ILE A 177 13.54 -31.74 -6.52
C ILE A 177 14.99 -32.23 -6.63
N SER A 178 15.73 -31.78 -7.66
CA SER A 178 17.13 -32.10 -7.88
C SER A 178 18.06 -30.95 -7.51
N ASP A 179 17.67 -29.71 -7.77
CA ASP A 179 18.47 -28.51 -7.48
C ASP A 179 17.58 -27.27 -7.28
N ILE A 180 18.07 -26.27 -6.59
CA ILE A 180 17.39 -24.99 -6.33
C ILE A 180 18.38 -23.88 -6.59
N ARG A 181 18.03 -22.92 -7.48
CA ARG A 181 18.87 -21.80 -7.82
C ARG A 181 18.09 -20.48 -7.76
N ASP A 182 18.75 -19.44 -7.29
CA ASP A 182 18.26 -18.06 -7.39
C ASP A 182 18.90 -17.41 -8.63
N GLU A 183 18.10 -17.20 -9.64
CA GLU A 183 18.46 -16.53 -10.90
C GLU A 183 17.84 -15.13 -11.00
N SER A 184 17.43 -14.55 -9.85
CA SER A 184 16.84 -13.20 -9.82
C SER A 184 17.87 -12.17 -10.23
N ASP A 185 17.43 -11.20 -11.05
CA ASP A 185 18.24 -10.10 -11.55
C ASP A 185 17.49 -8.76 -11.44
N ARG A 186 17.89 -7.75 -12.24
CA ARG A 186 17.27 -6.42 -12.26
C ARG A 186 15.88 -6.43 -12.89
N ASP A 187 15.57 -7.41 -13.71
CA ASP A 187 14.28 -7.54 -14.41
C ASP A 187 13.22 -8.18 -13.51
N GLY A 188 13.65 -8.90 -12.46
CA GLY A 188 12.71 -9.44 -11.48
C GLY A 188 13.21 -10.67 -10.71
N MET A 189 12.30 -11.22 -9.93
CA MET A 189 12.52 -12.45 -9.17
C MET A 189 12.39 -13.67 -10.08
N ARG A 190 13.39 -14.56 -9.99
CA ARG A 190 13.37 -15.84 -10.67
C ARG A 190 14.05 -16.91 -9.81
N ILE A 191 13.27 -17.75 -9.15
CA ILE A 191 13.77 -18.90 -8.41
C ILE A 191 13.48 -20.14 -9.27
N VAL A 192 14.53 -20.88 -9.62
CA VAL A 192 14.48 -22.08 -10.46
C VAL A 192 14.60 -23.31 -9.58
N ILE A 193 13.60 -24.17 -9.60
CA ILE A 193 13.57 -25.45 -8.89
C ILE A 193 13.59 -26.57 -9.95
N GLU A 194 14.76 -27.17 -10.15
CA GLU A 194 14.91 -28.29 -11.07
C GLU A 194 14.28 -29.57 -10.52
N LEU A 195 13.53 -30.24 -11.38
CA LEU A 195 12.91 -31.50 -11.01
C LEU A 195 13.82 -32.71 -11.32
N LYS A 196 13.69 -33.80 -10.55
CA LYS A 196 14.28 -35.08 -10.86
C LYS A 196 13.55 -35.66 -12.08
N LYS A 197 14.26 -36.52 -12.84
CA LYS A 197 13.67 -37.26 -13.97
C LYS A 197 12.42 -38.02 -13.48
N ASP A 198 11.36 -37.98 -14.26
CA ASP A 198 10.07 -38.64 -14.00
C ASP A 198 9.28 -38.09 -12.77
N SER A 199 9.66 -36.91 -12.24
CA SER A 199 8.90 -36.26 -11.17
C SER A 199 7.68 -35.52 -11.73
N ASN A 200 6.54 -35.67 -11.05
CA ASN A 200 5.32 -34.94 -11.38
C ASN A 200 5.39 -33.51 -10.84
N SER A 201 5.42 -32.52 -11.74
CA SER A 201 5.51 -31.10 -11.37
C SER A 201 4.32 -30.62 -10.51
N GLU A 202 3.10 -31.05 -10.83
CA GLU A 202 1.90 -30.65 -10.10
C GLU A 202 1.92 -31.12 -8.64
N LEU A 203 2.41 -32.37 -8.42
CA LEU A 203 2.56 -32.91 -7.08
C LEU A 203 3.60 -32.14 -6.27
N VAL A 204 4.73 -31.75 -6.90
CA VAL A 204 5.77 -30.94 -6.24
C VAL A 204 5.22 -29.57 -5.92
N ILE A 205 4.53 -28.87 -6.86
CA ILE A 205 3.89 -27.58 -6.64
C ILE A 205 2.88 -27.65 -5.47
N SER A 206 2.03 -28.69 -5.44
CA SER A 206 1.10 -28.90 -4.34
C SER A 206 1.80 -29.04 -2.98
N ASN A 207 2.95 -29.75 -2.95
CA ASN A 207 3.76 -29.87 -1.75
C ASN A 207 4.44 -28.55 -1.36
N LEU A 208 4.92 -27.77 -2.32
CA LEU A 208 5.47 -26.42 -2.06
C LEU A 208 4.43 -25.54 -1.38
N TYR A 209 3.22 -25.45 -1.89
CA TYR A 209 2.15 -24.68 -1.27
C TYR A 209 1.74 -25.20 0.11
N LYS A 210 1.71 -26.49 0.33
CA LYS A 210 1.29 -27.09 1.61
C LYS A 210 2.35 -27.05 2.70
N LYS A 211 3.63 -27.15 2.34
CA LYS A 211 4.74 -27.37 3.30
C LYS A 211 5.65 -26.16 3.47
N THR A 212 5.48 -25.14 2.64
CA THR A 212 6.28 -23.90 2.73
C THR A 212 5.38 -22.67 2.80
N THR A 213 5.98 -21.52 3.06
CA THR A 213 5.29 -20.21 3.03
C THR A 213 5.07 -19.65 1.62
N LEU A 214 5.22 -20.49 0.56
CA LEU A 214 4.79 -20.14 -0.78
C LEU A 214 3.27 -19.92 -0.88
N GLN A 215 2.51 -20.50 0.04
CA GLN A 215 1.14 -20.12 0.37
C GLN A 215 1.08 -19.78 1.85
N THR A 216 0.54 -18.61 2.18
CA THR A 216 0.42 -18.13 3.55
C THR A 216 -0.88 -17.36 3.76
N ASN A 217 -1.25 -17.15 5.01
CA ASN A 217 -2.41 -16.35 5.37
C ASN A 217 -1.96 -14.99 5.91
N PHE A 218 -2.53 -13.93 5.35
CA PHE A 218 -2.38 -12.57 5.84
C PHE A 218 -3.56 -12.23 6.75
N GLY A 219 -3.28 -12.10 8.04
CA GLY A 219 -4.29 -11.70 9.03
C GLY A 219 -4.50 -10.19 9.00
N ALA A 220 -5.56 -9.73 8.32
CA ALA A 220 -5.86 -8.31 8.19
C ALA A 220 -6.70 -7.79 9.35
N ILE A 221 -6.35 -6.62 9.86
CA ILE A 221 -7.07 -5.88 10.92
C ILE A 221 -7.05 -4.40 10.56
N PHE A 222 -8.22 -3.83 10.24
CA PHE A 222 -8.40 -2.43 9.86
C PHE A 222 -8.62 -1.58 11.11
N LEU A 223 -7.60 -1.45 11.95
CA LEU A 223 -7.61 -0.59 13.12
C LEU A 223 -6.93 0.74 12.76
N ALA A 224 -7.63 1.84 12.93
CA ALA A 224 -7.10 3.18 12.69
C ALA A 224 -7.49 4.13 13.85
N LEU A 225 -6.82 5.27 13.94
CA LEU A 225 -7.16 6.32 14.89
C LEU A 225 -8.17 7.28 14.26
N ILE A 226 -9.32 7.43 14.91
CA ILE A 226 -10.31 8.44 14.58
C ILE A 226 -10.41 9.39 15.77
N GLU A 227 -10.08 10.66 15.56
CA GLU A 227 -10.03 11.68 16.64
C GLU A 227 -9.20 11.21 17.86
N GLY A 228 -8.05 10.56 17.59
CA GLY A 228 -7.16 10.04 18.62
C GLY A 228 -7.61 8.74 19.30
N LYS A 229 -8.75 8.16 18.92
CA LYS A 229 -9.27 6.91 19.49
C LYS A 229 -9.09 5.74 18.51
N PRO A 230 -8.62 4.56 18.97
CA PRO A 230 -8.50 3.39 18.12
C PRO A 230 -9.88 2.83 17.80
N VAL A 231 -10.18 2.69 16.50
CA VAL A 231 -11.46 2.16 16.00
C VAL A 231 -11.19 1.13 14.91
N GLN A 232 -11.84 -0.03 15.03
CA GLN A 232 -11.86 -1.01 13.94
C GLN A 232 -12.91 -0.59 12.92
N LEU A 233 -12.48 -0.41 11.67
CA LEU A 233 -13.30 0.11 10.58
C LEU A 233 -13.57 -0.98 9.54
N ASN A 234 -14.77 -0.98 8.96
CA ASN A 234 -14.98 -1.65 7.69
C ASN A 234 -14.54 -0.76 6.52
N LEU A 235 -14.41 -1.33 5.32
CA LEU A 235 -13.89 -0.60 4.15
C LEU A 235 -14.72 0.66 3.86
N LYS A 236 -16.04 0.58 3.85
CA LYS A 236 -16.92 1.71 3.57
C LYS A 236 -16.80 2.83 4.58
N LYS A 237 -16.75 2.52 5.88
CA LYS A 237 -16.52 3.52 6.93
C LYS A 237 -15.15 4.18 6.78
N TYR A 238 -14.12 3.39 6.47
CA TYR A 238 -12.78 3.93 6.24
C TYR A 238 -12.77 4.98 5.12
N LEU A 239 -13.36 4.65 3.98
CA LEU A 239 -13.45 5.57 2.84
C LEU A 239 -14.29 6.82 3.15
N ASN A 240 -15.39 6.67 3.91
CA ASN A 240 -16.22 7.79 4.32
C ASN A 240 -15.44 8.76 5.26
N TYR A 241 -14.72 8.26 6.26
CA TYR A 241 -13.89 9.12 7.12
C TYR A 241 -12.81 9.85 6.32
N PHE A 242 -12.22 9.20 5.32
CA PHE A 242 -11.28 9.87 4.43
C PHE A 242 -11.96 10.97 3.60
N LEU A 243 -13.15 10.73 3.06
CA LEU A 243 -13.92 11.74 2.31
C LEU A 243 -14.30 12.94 3.18
N GLU A 244 -14.75 12.71 4.40
CA GLU A 244 -15.07 13.77 5.38
C GLU A 244 -13.82 14.62 5.67
N PHE A 245 -12.69 13.98 5.93
CA PHE A 245 -11.41 14.65 6.12
C PHE A 245 -11.00 15.48 4.87
N ARG A 246 -11.16 14.92 3.67
CA ARG A 246 -10.83 15.65 2.43
C ARG A 246 -11.77 16.82 2.18
N GLU A 247 -13.05 16.67 2.42
CA GLU A 247 -14.01 17.78 2.32
C GLU A 247 -13.63 18.92 3.25
N GLU A 248 -13.28 18.61 4.49
CA GLU A 248 -12.83 19.62 5.47
C GLU A 248 -11.54 20.31 5.03
N THR A 249 -10.52 19.57 4.61
CA THR A 249 -9.24 20.15 4.18
C THR A 249 -9.40 21.02 2.94
N ILE A 250 -10.23 20.62 1.96
CA ILE A 250 -10.53 21.42 0.76
C ILE A 250 -11.28 22.70 1.15
N ARG A 251 -12.24 22.63 2.06
CA ARG A 251 -13.00 23.79 2.56
C ARG A 251 -12.06 24.79 3.27
N LYS A 252 -11.22 24.32 4.17
CA LYS A 252 -10.22 25.16 4.88
C LYS A 252 -9.24 25.82 3.89
N ARG A 253 -8.69 25.05 2.96
CA ARG A 253 -7.80 25.55 1.90
C ARG A 253 -8.49 26.65 1.06
N THR A 254 -9.71 26.40 0.62
CA THR A 254 -10.46 27.36 -0.21
C THR A 254 -10.75 28.64 0.58
N PHE A 255 -11.11 28.52 1.85
CA PHE A 255 -11.33 29.68 2.71
C PHE A 255 -10.03 30.49 2.90
N TYR A 256 -8.90 29.84 3.15
CA TYR A 256 -7.60 30.49 3.24
C TYR A 256 -7.25 31.29 1.97
N PHE A 257 -7.42 30.69 0.79
CA PHE A 257 -7.17 31.39 -0.46
C PHE A 257 -8.16 32.53 -0.71
N LEU A 258 -9.43 32.36 -0.37
CA LEU A 258 -10.44 33.42 -0.47
C LEU A 258 -10.05 34.61 0.40
N LYS A 259 -9.71 34.38 1.67
CA LYS A 259 -9.27 35.43 2.59
C LYS A 259 -8.07 36.20 2.03
N ASN A 260 -7.01 35.49 1.66
CA ASN A 260 -5.81 36.11 1.10
C ASN A 260 -6.09 36.88 -0.19
N THR A 261 -7.04 36.45 -0.99
CA THR A 261 -7.42 37.12 -2.24
C THR A 261 -8.23 38.39 -1.96
N LEU A 262 -9.13 38.36 -0.97
CA LEU A 262 -9.88 39.54 -0.54
C LEU A 262 -8.96 40.61 0.05
N ASP A 263 -7.97 40.23 0.86
CA ASP A 263 -6.97 41.15 1.41
C ASP A 263 -6.16 41.83 0.29
N LYS A 264 -5.74 41.08 -0.72
CA LYS A 264 -5.06 41.62 -1.91
C LYS A 264 -5.96 42.52 -2.73
N LEU A 265 -7.24 42.19 -2.87
CA LEU A 265 -8.22 42.99 -3.59
C LEU A 265 -8.40 44.35 -2.90
N GLU A 266 -8.57 44.38 -1.57
CA GLU A 266 -8.70 45.61 -0.81
C GLU A 266 -7.51 46.54 -0.99
N ILE A 267 -6.28 45.99 -0.90
CA ILE A 267 -5.05 46.76 -1.16
C ILE A 267 -5.04 47.32 -2.60
N SER A 268 -5.38 46.49 -3.58
CA SER A 268 -5.38 46.88 -5.00
C SER A 268 -6.42 47.96 -5.30
N GLU A 269 -7.62 47.86 -4.72
CA GLU A 269 -8.67 48.89 -4.83
C GLU A 269 -8.25 50.19 -4.16
N GLY A 270 -7.64 50.12 -2.97
CA GLY A 270 -7.09 51.28 -2.27
C GLY A 270 -6.03 52.00 -3.10
N LEU A 271 -5.07 51.25 -3.70
CA LEU A 271 -4.07 51.82 -4.60
C LEU A 271 -4.68 52.44 -5.85
N SER A 272 -5.67 51.81 -6.47
CA SER A 272 -6.38 52.35 -7.63
C SER A 272 -7.09 53.67 -7.30
N LYS A 273 -7.76 53.75 -6.14
CA LYS A 273 -8.40 54.98 -5.67
C LYS A 273 -7.38 56.10 -5.37
N ALA A 274 -6.26 55.76 -4.73
CA ALA A 274 -5.18 56.69 -4.41
C ALA A 274 -4.55 57.26 -5.72
N THR A 275 -4.26 56.38 -6.70
CA THR A 275 -3.68 56.78 -7.97
C THR A 275 -4.59 57.72 -8.79
N LYS A 276 -5.91 57.46 -8.76
CA LYS A 276 -6.89 58.34 -9.41
C LYS A 276 -7.00 59.71 -8.74
N ASN A 277 -6.68 59.85 -7.48
CA ASN A 277 -6.82 61.05 -6.70
C ASN A 277 -5.48 61.52 -6.07
N ILE A 278 -4.39 61.35 -6.80
CA ILE A 278 -3.03 61.54 -6.29
C ILE A 278 -2.81 62.93 -5.66
N LYS A 279 -3.39 64.00 -6.23
CA LYS A 279 -3.35 65.37 -5.73
C LYS A 279 -4.05 65.57 -4.37
N LYS A 280 -4.90 64.61 -3.92
CA LYS A 280 -5.59 64.66 -2.62
C LYS A 280 -4.92 63.77 -1.60
N VAL A 281 -4.03 62.88 -2.05
CA VAL A 281 -3.31 61.94 -1.19
C VAL A 281 -1.96 62.50 -0.77
N ILE A 282 -1.35 63.36 -1.61
CA ILE A 282 -0.17 64.18 -1.31
C ILE A 282 -0.64 65.52 -0.78
#